data_67c1ac9df513bc0534d971172cb8b278
#
_entry.id   67c1ac9df513bc0534d971172cb8b278
#
_cell.length_a   1.000
_cell.length_b   1.000
_cell.length_c   1.000
_cell.angle_alpha   90.00
_cell.angle_beta   90.00
_cell.angle_gamma   90.00
#
_symmetry.space_group_name_H-M   'P 1'
#
loop_
_entity.id
_entity.type
_entity.pdbx_description
1 polymer ?
#
loop_
_entity_poly.entity_id
_entity_poly.type
_entity_poly.pdbx_seq_one_letter_code
_entity_poly.pdbx_strand_id
1 'polypeptide(L)'
;VDRHTAWPIPANITAAVLHHRNVMFVGDAARATDTLTGEGIGQALLTGVLAAQAILDPSTRNASESAALYAKHARQHLAADHHMSSLLSKMLSRPLIARGAVRIVGFNHWTRSNFARWMFEDEARAVALTPRRWHRKFLKQRGAY
;
A
#
# COMPACT_ATOMS: atom_id res chain seq x y z
N VAL A 1 -23.12 0.28 30.10
CA VAL A 1 -22.07 -0.59 29.51
C VAL A 1 -21.85 -0.13 28.10
N ASP A 2 -20.73 0.58 27.87
CA ASP A 2 -20.35 1.02 26.53
C ASP A 2 -20.09 -0.19 25.65
N ARG A 3 -20.89 -0.35 24.59
CA ARG A 3 -20.67 -1.38 23.57
C ARG A 3 -19.51 -0.91 22.70
N HIS A 4 -18.32 -1.45 22.91
CA HIS A 4 -17.22 -1.32 21.97
C HIS A 4 -17.57 -2.14 20.71
N THR A 5 -17.85 -1.47 19.61
CA THR A 5 -18.00 -2.09 18.30
C THR A 5 -16.68 -1.96 17.55
N ALA A 6 -16.07 -3.08 17.21
CA ALA A 6 -14.90 -3.12 16.33
C ALA A 6 -15.33 -3.69 14.96
N TRP A 7 -14.79 -3.11 13.91
CA TRP A 7 -15.05 -3.52 12.54
C TRP A 7 -13.74 -4.01 11.90
N PRO A 8 -13.70 -5.21 11.30
CA PRO A 8 -12.48 -5.67 10.65
C PRO A 8 -12.18 -4.80 9.42
N ILE A 9 -10.95 -4.29 9.33
CA ILE A 9 -10.48 -3.56 8.16
C ILE A 9 -9.98 -4.58 7.14
N PRO A 10 -10.62 -4.71 5.97
CA PRO A 10 -10.20 -5.68 4.96
C PRO A 10 -8.93 -5.18 4.24
N ALA A 11 -7.91 -6.02 4.16
CA ALA A 11 -6.63 -5.71 3.56
C ALA A 11 -6.22 -6.84 2.60
N ASN A 12 -6.72 -6.82 1.37
CA ASN A 12 -6.29 -7.74 0.31
C ASN A 12 -6.74 -7.24 -1.07
N ILE A 13 -6.07 -6.23 -1.57
CA ILE A 13 -6.40 -5.62 -2.88
C ILE A 13 -6.21 -6.60 -4.05
N THR A 14 -5.32 -7.59 -3.93
CA THR A 14 -5.04 -8.53 -5.02
C THR A 14 -6.19 -9.48 -5.28
N ALA A 15 -6.97 -9.83 -4.25
CA ALA A 15 -8.17 -10.66 -4.34
C ALA A 15 -9.47 -9.84 -4.30
N ALA A 16 -9.39 -8.50 -4.26
CA ALA A 16 -10.55 -7.65 -4.18
C ALA A 16 -11.26 -7.53 -5.54
N VAL A 17 -12.58 -7.43 -5.50
CA VAL A 17 -13.39 -6.93 -6.60
C VAL A 17 -13.24 -5.41 -6.60
N LEU A 18 -12.55 -4.85 -7.60
CA LEU A 18 -12.25 -3.41 -7.68
C LEU A 18 -13.32 -2.62 -8.43
N HIS A 19 -14.14 -3.30 -9.21
CA HIS A 19 -15.32 -2.70 -9.85
C HIS A 19 -16.40 -3.74 -10.10
N HIS A 20 -17.62 -3.28 -10.19
CA HIS A 20 -18.75 -4.05 -10.70
C HIS A 20 -19.55 -3.20 -11.66
N ARG A 21 -19.67 -3.63 -12.92
CA ARG A 21 -20.26 -2.81 -14.00
C ARG A 21 -19.59 -1.44 -14.06
N ASN A 22 -20.33 -0.35 -13.84
CA ASN A 22 -19.89 1.04 -13.82
C ASN A 22 -19.59 1.60 -12.41
N VAL A 23 -19.58 0.76 -11.38
CA VAL A 23 -19.23 1.15 -10.00
C VAL A 23 -17.78 0.78 -9.73
N MET A 24 -16.99 1.72 -9.21
CA MET A 24 -15.60 1.52 -8.78
C MET A 24 -15.55 1.51 -7.25
N PHE A 25 -14.79 0.57 -6.69
CA PHE A 25 -14.53 0.50 -5.26
C PHE A 25 -13.15 1.09 -4.97
N VAL A 26 -13.05 2.02 -4.03
CA VAL A 26 -11.80 2.70 -3.63
C VAL A 26 -11.57 2.58 -2.13
N GLY A 27 -10.37 2.84 -1.66
CA GLY A 27 -10.02 2.79 -0.24
C GLY A 27 -10.33 1.43 0.39
N ASP A 28 -10.99 1.43 1.53
CA ASP A 28 -11.35 0.23 2.28
C ASP A 28 -12.32 -0.69 1.50
N ALA A 29 -13.20 -0.12 0.68
CA ALA A 29 -14.06 -0.89 -0.20
C ALA A 29 -13.28 -1.68 -1.27
N ALA A 30 -12.10 -1.19 -1.68
CA ALA A 30 -11.14 -1.88 -2.54
C ALA A 30 -10.20 -2.81 -1.76
N ARG A 31 -10.33 -2.94 -0.44
CA ARG A 31 -9.40 -3.64 0.45
C ARG A 31 -7.96 -3.16 0.30
N ALA A 32 -7.77 -1.85 0.11
CA ALA A 32 -6.49 -1.25 -0.23
C ALA A 32 -5.57 -1.01 0.98
N THR A 33 -6.06 -1.20 2.19
CA THR A 33 -5.29 -1.03 3.45
C THR A 33 -4.02 -1.88 3.43
N ASP A 34 -2.91 -1.30 3.90
CA ASP A 34 -1.63 -2.00 4.05
C ASP A 34 -1.72 -3.07 5.17
N THR A 35 -1.32 -4.29 4.85
CA THR A 35 -1.40 -5.44 5.78
C THR A 35 -0.35 -5.40 6.89
N LEU A 36 0.72 -4.63 6.74
CA LEU A 36 1.81 -4.56 7.72
C LEU A 36 1.56 -3.50 8.79
N THR A 37 1.14 -2.30 8.37
CA THR A 37 0.94 -1.16 9.26
C THR A 37 -0.53 -0.95 9.65
N GLY A 38 -1.47 -1.49 8.88
CA GLY A 38 -2.89 -1.19 9.03
C GLY A 38 -3.27 0.20 8.49
N GLU A 39 -2.35 0.91 7.85
CA GLU A 39 -2.61 2.22 7.28
C GLU A 39 -3.39 2.10 5.97
N GLY A 40 -4.40 2.96 5.79
CA GLY A 40 -5.26 2.97 4.61
C GLY A 40 -5.43 4.35 3.98
N ILE A 41 -4.99 5.43 4.63
CA ILE A 41 -5.24 6.81 4.17
C ILE A 41 -4.55 7.06 2.82
N GLY A 42 -3.26 6.78 2.72
CA GLY A 42 -2.49 6.95 1.48
C GLY A 42 -3.05 6.11 0.34
N GLN A 43 -3.40 4.85 0.61
CA GLN A 43 -4.00 3.94 -0.37
C GLN A 43 -5.41 4.38 -0.79
N ALA A 44 -6.20 4.93 0.13
CA ALA A 44 -7.52 5.47 -0.18
C ALA A 44 -7.41 6.68 -1.13
N LEU A 45 -6.50 7.60 -0.84
CA LEU A 45 -6.22 8.75 -1.70
C LEU A 45 -5.72 8.30 -3.08
N LEU A 46 -4.75 7.39 -3.13
CA LEU A 46 -4.20 6.87 -4.38
C LEU A 46 -5.29 6.20 -5.24
N THR A 47 -6.09 5.31 -4.65
CA THR A 47 -7.16 4.64 -5.39
C THR A 47 -8.23 5.62 -5.86
N GLY A 48 -8.53 6.67 -5.08
CA GLY A 48 -9.41 7.76 -5.49
C GLY A 48 -8.88 8.53 -6.70
N VAL A 49 -7.58 8.90 -6.67
CA VAL A 49 -6.91 9.57 -7.81
C VAL A 49 -6.91 8.68 -9.05
N LEU A 50 -6.58 7.39 -8.92
CA LEU A 50 -6.58 6.44 -10.05
C LEU A 50 -7.98 6.25 -10.65
N ALA A 51 -9.02 6.26 -9.81
CA ALA A 51 -10.40 6.20 -10.27
C ALA A 51 -10.78 7.47 -11.06
N ALA A 52 -10.43 8.65 -10.55
CA ALA A 52 -10.66 9.91 -11.25
C ALA A 52 -9.92 9.96 -12.58
N GLN A 53 -8.65 9.55 -12.62
CA GLN A 53 -7.86 9.48 -13.85
C GLN A 53 -8.49 8.55 -14.89
N ALA A 54 -8.98 7.37 -14.45
CA ALA A 54 -9.62 6.42 -15.36
C ALA A 54 -10.96 6.94 -15.92
N ILE A 55 -11.70 7.76 -15.15
CA ILE A 55 -12.93 8.41 -15.63
C ILE A 55 -12.62 9.48 -16.68
N LEU A 56 -11.53 10.22 -16.49
CA LEU A 56 -11.12 11.31 -17.37
C LEU A 56 -10.27 10.84 -18.56
N ASP A 57 -9.92 9.57 -18.63
CA ASP A 57 -9.05 9.04 -19.68
C ASP A 57 -9.77 9.05 -21.04
N PRO A 58 -9.26 9.77 -22.05
CA PRO A 58 -9.89 9.87 -23.35
C PRO A 58 -9.92 8.56 -24.16
N SER A 59 -9.17 7.55 -23.72
CA SER A 59 -9.17 6.23 -24.36
C SER A 59 -10.38 5.38 -23.98
N THR A 60 -11.10 5.74 -22.92
CA THR A 60 -12.30 5.03 -22.45
C THR A 60 -13.56 5.64 -23.08
N ARG A 61 -14.43 4.79 -23.62
CA ARG A 61 -15.65 5.19 -24.33
C ARG A 61 -16.91 5.13 -23.48
N ASN A 62 -16.82 4.45 -22.35
CA ASN A 62 -17.97 4.25 -21.44
C ASN A 62 -17.51 3.95 -20.02
N ALA A 63 -18.41 4.07 -19.06
CA ALA A 63 -18.13 3.89 -17.65
C ALA A 63 -17.58 2.48 -17.28
N SER A 64 -17.93 1.45 -18.03
CA SER A 64 -17.41 0.10 -17.79
C SER A 64 -15.94 -0.03 -18.21
N GLU A 65 -15.54 0.60 -19.31
CA GLU A 65 -14.14 0.67 -19.74
C GLU A 65 -13.29 1.48 -18.74
N SER A 66 -13.81 2.62 -18.26
CA SER A 66 -13.15 3.40 -17.21
C SER A 66 -12.97 2.57 -15.93
N ALA A 67 -13.98 1.80 -15.52
CA ALA A 67 -13.89 0.97 -14.34
C ALA A 67 -12.87 -0.18 -14.48
N ALA A 68 -12.78 -0.78 -15.66
CA ALA A 68 -11.77 -1.80 -15.97
C ALA A 68 -10.35 -1.19 -16.00
N LEU A 69 -10.18 0.00 -16.55
CA LEU A 69 -8.92 0.73 -16.57
C LEU A 69 -8.47 1.08 -15.15
N TYR A 70 -9.37 1.60 -14.32
CA TYR A 70 -9.11 1.82 -12.90
C TYR A 70 -8.61 0.56 -12.21
N ALA A 71 -9.31 -0.57 -12.35
CA ALA A 71 -8.94 -1.82 -11.70
C ALA A 71 -7.56 -2.31 -12.13
N LYS A 72 -7.20 -2.14 -13.40
CA LYS A 72 -5.87 -2.44 -13.93
C LYS A 72 -4.81 -1.58 -13.27
N HIS A 73 -5.00 -0.25 -13.22
CA HIS A 73 -4.05 0.67 -12.62
C HIS A 73 -3.90 0.45 -11.12
N ALA A 74 -4.99 0.28 -10.37
CA ALA A 74 -4.94 0.03 -8.95
C ALA A 74 -4.13 -1.23 -8.61
N ARG A 75 -4.33 -2.33 -9.36
CA ARG A 75 -3.50 -3.55 -9.19
C ARG A 75 -2.04 -3.31 -9.55
N GLN A 76 -1.75 -2.61 -10.64
CA GLN A 76 -0.36 -2.31 -11.04
C GLN A 76 0.39 -1.49 -10.00
N HIS A 77 -0.28 -0.55 -9.33
CA HIS A 77 0.33 0.31 -8.32
C HIS A 77 0.47 -0.36 -6.96
N LEU A 78 -0.52 -1.14 -6.53
CA LEU A 78 -0.60 -1.60 -5.15
C LEU A 78 -0.29 -3.09 -4.95
N ALA A 79 -0.36 -3.94 -5.98
CA ALA A 79 -0.20 -5.39 -5.78
C ALA A 79 1.19 -5.77 -5.27
N ALA A 80 2.25 -5.15 -5.80
CA ALA A 80 3.62 -5.44 -5.38
C ALA A 80 3.86 -5.06 -3.91
N ASP A 81 3.37 -3.88 -3.50
CA ASP A 81 3.49 -3.41 -2.12
C ASP A 81 2.68 -4.28 -1.16
N HIS A 82 1.46 -4.67 -1.56
CA HIS A 82 0.62 -5.58 -0.78
C HIS A 82 1.27 -6.96 -0.59
N HIS A 83 1.88 -7.54 -1.64
CA HIS A 83 2.59 -8.81 -1.52
C HIS A 83 3.78 -8.70 -0.57
N MET A 84 4.57 -7.62 -0.65
CA MET A 84 5.69 -7.37 0.24
C MET A 84 5.22 -7.21 1.69
N SER A 85 4.23 -6.38 1.95
CA SER A 85 3.67 -6.17 3.29
C SER A 85 3.13 -7.47 3.88
N SER A 86 2.43 -8.27 3.08
CA SER A 86 1.90 -9.57 3.49
C SER A 86 3.02 -10.57 3.84
N LEU A 87 4.10 -10.60 3.06
CA LEU A 87 5.26 -11.44 3.32
C LEU A 87 5.95 -11.01 4.62
N LEU A 88 6.21 -9.71 4.79
CA LEU A 88 6.84 -9.17 5.99
C LEU A 88 5.98 -9.42 7.23
N SER A 89 4.68 -9.23 7.16
CA SER A 89 3.75 -9.54 8.26
C SER A 89 3.85 -11.01 8.69
N LYS A 90 3.87 -11.95 7.72
CA LYS A 90 4.07 -13.38 7.99
C LYS A 90 5.44 -13.70 8.57
N MET A 91 6.49 -13.03 8.13
CA MET A 91 7.84 -13.22 8.68
C MET A 91 7.92 -12.68 10.11
N LEU A 92 7.44 -11.47 10.34
CA LEU A 92 7.48 -10.81 11.64
C LEU A 92 6.53 -11.44 12.68
N SER A 93 5.58 -12.26 12.28
CA SER A 93 4.78 -13.06 13.22
C SER A 93 5.60 -14.14 13.96
N ARG A 94 6.83 -14.43 13.49
CA ARG A 94 7.75 -15.36 14.14
C ARG A 94 8.63 -14.60 15.16
N PRO A 95 8.60 -14.92 16.46
CA PRO A 95 9.30 -14.15 17.51
C PRO A 95 10.80 -13.99 17.27
N LEU A 96 11.48 -15.00 16.75
CA LEU A 96 12.93 -14.94 16.48
C LEU A 96 13.24 -13.93 15.36
N ILE A 97 12.44 -13.92 14.30
CA ILE A 97 12.60 -12.98 13.16
C ILE A 97 12.29 -11.57 13.63
N ALA A 98 11.22 -11.37 14.38
CA ALA A 98 10.86 -10.07 14.94
C ALA A 98 11.97 -9.50 15.83
N ARG A 99 12.54 -10.32 16.73
CA ARG A 99 13.69 -9.91 17.58
C ARG A 99 14.91 -9.53 16.75
N GLY A 100 15.23 -10.32 15.71
CA GLY A 100 16.32 -10.01 14.79
C GLY A 100 16.10 -8.70 14.05
N ALA A 101 14.91 -8.48 13.50
CA ALA A 101 14.53 -7.25 12.82
C ALA A 101 14.66 -6.02 13.71
N VAL A 102 14.14 -6.08 14.95
CA VAL A 102 14.28 -4.99 15.93
C VAL A 102 15.74 -4.68 16.26
N ARG A 103 16.60 -5.70 16.39
CA ARG A 103 18.04 -5.50 16.62
C ARG A 103 18.71 -4.81 15.43
N ILE A 104 18.41 -5.23 14.21
CA ILE A 104 18.96 -4.61 12.98
C ILE A 104 18.52 -3.16 12.86
N VAL A 105 17.23 -2.90 13.03
CA VAL A 105 16.68 -1.53 12.99
C VAL A 105 17.27 -0.66 14.09
N GLY A 106 17.42 -1.21 15.30
CA GLY A 106 17.98 -0.51 16.46
C GLY A 106 19.50 -0.31 16.43
N PHE A 107 20.23 -0.89 15.46
CA PHE A 107 21.69 -0.95 15.48
C PHE A 107 22.38 0.43 15.48
N ASN A 108 21.90 1.38 14.69
CA ASN A 108 22.41 2.75 14.69
C ASN A 108 21.35 3.77 14.26
N HIS A 109 21.69 5.07 14.30
CA HIS A 109 20.78 6.16 13.93
C HIS A 109 20.36 6.07 12.46
N TRP A 110 21.26 5.72 11.56
CA TRP A 110 20.96 5.60 10.13
C TRP A 110 19.92 4.50 9.84
N THR A 111 20.08 3.31 10.44
CA THR A 111 19.13 2.20 10.26
C THR A 111 17.74 2.58 10.80
N ARG A 112 17.67 3.22 11.97
CA ARG A 112 16.40 3.69 12.56
C ARG A 112 15.70 4.71 11.66
N SER A 113 16.42 5.74 11.22
CA SER A 113 15.82 6.79 10.37
C SER A 113 15.36 6.26 9.02
N ASN A 114 16.13 5.37 8.37
CA ASN A 114 15.72 4.79 7.10
C ASN A 114 14.56 3.81 7.26
N PHE A 115 14.50 3.07 8.37
CA PHE A 115 13.35 2.22 8.66
C PHE A 115 12.09 3.04 8.94
N ALA A 116 12.20 4.13 9.70
CA ALA A 116 11.07 5.02 9.97
C ALA A 116 10.54 5.64 8.66
N ARG A 117 11.43 6.12 7.80
CA ARG A 117 11.06 6.61 6.46
C ARG A 117 10.30 5.55 5.66
N TRP A 118 10.88 4.38 5.54
CA TRP A 118 10.28 3.29 4.78
C TRP A 118 8.93 2.84 5.35
N MET A 119 8.75 2.94 6.68
CA MET A 119 7.55 2.51 7.36
C MET A 119 6.42 3.56 7.32
N PHE A 120 6.76 4.85 7.41
CA PHE A 120 5.80 5.93 7.68
C PHE A 120 5.77 7.04 6.62
N GLU A 121 6.73 7.07 5.70
CA GLU A 121 6.71 8.01 4.57
C GLU A 121 6.17 7.33 3.31
N ASP A 122 5.94 8.13 2.25
CA ASP A 122 5.35 7.68 0.97
C ASP A 122 6.25 6.76 0.13
N GLU A 123 7.15 6.03 0.79
CA GLU A 123 8.02 5.08 0.12
C GLU A 123 7.28 3.78 -0.18
N ALA A 124 7.33 3.34 -1.43
CA ALA A 124 6.71 2.09 -1.83
C ALA A 124 7.30 0.90 -1.07
N ARG A 125 6.46 0.06 -0.45
CA ARG A 125 6.91 -1.10 0.34
C ARG A 125 7.81 -2.04 -0.46
N ALA A 126 7.49 -2.26 -1.71
CA ALA A 126 8.25 -3.09 -2.62
C ALA A 126 9.39 -2.35 -3.33
N VAL A 127 9.80 -1.17 -2.87
CA VAL A 127 10.85 -0.38 -3.51
C VAL A 127 12.15 -1.17 -3.71
N ALA A 128 12.55 -1.97 -2.73
CA ALA A 128 13.75 -2.81 -2.82
C ALA A 128 13.67 -3.86 -3.96
N LEU A 129 12.48 -4.32 -4.31
CA LEU A 129 12.22 -5.33 -5.34
C LEU A 129 11.75 -4.73 -6.67
N THR A 130 11.59 -3.40 -6.74
CA THR A 130 11.06 -2.73 -7.93
C THR A 130 12.04 -1.68 -8.43
N PRO A 131 13.07 -2.06 -9.23
CA PRO A 131 14.12 -1.15 -9.69
C PRO A 131 13.60 0.09 -10.42
N ARG A 132 12.44 -0.01 -11.09
CA ARG A 132 11.78 1.13 -11.76
C ARG A 132 11.36 2.26 -10.80
N ARG A 133 11.22 1.96 -9.50
CA ARG A 133 10.88 2.93 -8.44
C ARG A 133 12.12 3.53 -7.77
N TRP A 134 13.34 3.08 -8.14
CA TRP A 134 14.57 3.63 -7.63
C TRP A 134 14.83 5.01 -8.25
N HIS A 135 15.00 5.99 -7.41
CA HIS A 135 15.39 7.32 -7.81
C HIS A 135 16.69 7.73 -7.08
N ARG A 136 17.46 8.66 -7.69
CA ARG A 136 18.78 9.03 -7.16
C ARG A 136 18.77 9.57 -5.72
N LYS A 137 17.63 10.02 -5.22
CA LYS A 137 17.48 10.58 -3.86
C LYS A 137 17.01 9.54 -2.83
N PHE A 138 16.66 8.32 -3.24
CA PHE A 138 16.08 7.28 -2.37
C PHE A 138 16.87 7.03 -1.07
N LEU A 139 18.23 6.98 -1.14
CA LEU A 139 19.09 6.79 0.03
C LEU A 139 19.67 8.09 0.62
N LYS A 140 19.50 9.25 -0.06
CA LYS A 140 20.11 10.51 0.32
C LYS A 140 19.12 11.54 0.86
N GLN A 141 17.84 11.31 0.70
CA GLN A 141 16.82 12.24 1.17
C GLN A 141 16.72 12.12 2.70
N ARG A 142 16.84 13.25 3.40
CA ARG A 142 16.55 13.31 4.84
C ARG A 142 15.05 13.16 5.00
N GLY A 143 14.62 12.19 5.81
CA GLY A 143 13.23 12.04 6.19
C GLY A 143 12.75 13.18 7.09
N ALA A 144 11.45 13.21 7.36
CA ALA A 144 10.84 14.17 8.27
C ALA A 144 11.19 13.89 9.75
N TYR A 145 11.85 12.76 10.04
CA TYR A 145 12.22 12.32 11.40
C TYR A 145 13.72 12.16 11.58
#